data_2b5992e1d1761ed34c8e03e46b4e12a7
#
_entry.id   2b5992e1d1761ed34c8e03e46b4e12a7
#
_cell.length_a   1.000
_cell.length_b   1.000
_cell.length_c   1.000
_cell.angle_alpha   90.00
_cell.angle_beta   90.00
_cell.angle_gamma   90.00
#
_symmetry.space_group_name_H-M   'P 1'
#
loop_
_entity.id
_entity.type
_entity.pdbx_description
1 polymer ?
#
loop_
_entity_poly.entity_id
_entity_poly.type
_entity_poly.pdbx_seq_one_letter_code
_entity_poly.pdbx_strand_id
1 'polypeptide(L)'
;MGPPKHVHSREEEGFYVISGEATFKAGHVAAVLGPGAFIALPAGIPHTWANTSKENAKLITFTAPAGNEGFFLALGEPGAGAPGPRKTMPVDEINLLTPRFGVTYLESTPNPLDGALVLGAGRSPTVVMPDEGDERYSAHVVYSIKAYGPVTANAYTLVQIELESGGTIPLLRHAAYEKGIYVLSGTLTATISGQQLEVSDGGFLNIPWGLPHEFRNLGAEPVRLLQLTTPGGIEDFYRAACRVTRHGSSVDMEADLERFRSLGPRFGIFS
;
A
#
# COMPACT_ATOMS: atom_id res chain seq x y z
N MET A 1 20.98 -6.67 0.38
CA MET A 1 21.52 -5.31 0.22
C MET A 1 20.31 -4.39 0.21
N GLY A 2 20.36 -3.23 0.83
CA GLY A 2 19.26 -2.27 0.94
C GLY A 2 19.80 -0.83 0.95
N PRO A 3 18.95 0.19 1.08
CA PRO A 3 19.38 1.58 1.16
C PRO A 3 20.13 1.84 2.47
N PRO A 4 21.09 2.79 2.52
CA PRO A 4 21.59 3.29 3.79
C PRO A 4 20.47 3.85 4.68
N LYS A 5 20.73 4.01 5.97
CA LYS A 5 19.78 4.64 6.89
C LYS A 5 19.43 6.04 6.42
N HIS A 6 18.14 6.33 6.37
CA HIS A 6 17.63 7.61 5.91
C HIS A 6 16.33 7.99 6.62
N VAL A 7 15.91 9.22 6.41
CA VAL A 7 14.67 9.76 6.94
C VAL A 7 13.97 10.57 5.87
N HIS A 8 12.65 10.41 5.78
CA HIS A 8 11.76 11.25 4.99
C HIS A 8 11.21 12.36 5.87
N SER A 9 11.37 13.61 5.46
CA SER A 9 10.88 14.78 6.24
C SER A 9 9.43 15.15 5.93
N ARG A 10 8.87 14.63 4.84
CA ARG A 10 7.55 15.03 4.32
C ARG A 10 6.62 13.85 4.07
N GLU A 11 7.17 12.74 3.60
CA GLU A 11 6.39 11.62 3.10
C GLU A 11 6.20 10.57 4.21
N GLU A 12 4.98 10.09 4.33
CA GLU A 12 4.66 8.79 4.91
C GLU A 12 5.07 7.73 3.89
N GLU A 13 5.81 6.72 4.31
CA GLU A 13 6.22 5.62 3.45
C GLU A 13 5.59 4.31 3.91
N GLY A 14 5.31 3.42 2.96
CA GLY A 14 4.80 2.09 3.24
C GLY A 14 5.47 1.04 2.38
N PHE A 15 5.66 -0.15 2.95
CA PHE A 15 6.13 -1.33 2.21
C PHE A 15 5.18 -2.49 2.42
N TYR A 16 4.74 -3.08 1.31
CA TYR A 16 3.99 -4.33 1.31
C TYR A 16 4.83 -5.42 0.64
N VAL A 17 5.00 -6.56 1.29
CA VAL A 17 5.79 -7.69 0.78
C VAL A 17 4.91 -8.55 -0.12
N ILE A 18 5.28 -8.69 -1.40
CA ILE A 18 4.61 -9.57 -2.36
C ILE A 18 5.19 -10.99 -2.28
N SER A 19 6.53 -11.10 -2.27
CA SER A 19 7.21 -12.40 -2.21
C SER A 19 8.60 -12.25 -1.60
N GLY A 20 9.16 -13.36 -1.10
CA GLY A 20 10.43 -13.37 -0.39
C GLY A 20 10.33 -12.71 0.97
N GLU A 21 11.46 -12.28 1.52
CA GLU A 21 11.55 -11.68 2.86
C GLU A 21 12.42 -10.41 2.81
N ALA A 22 12.07 -9.44 3.65
CA ALA A 22 12.90 -8.26 3.88
C ALA A 22 12.96 -7.94 5.38
N THR A 23 14.16 -7.62 5.84
CA THR A 23 14.40 -7.17 7.22
C THR A 23 14.36 -5.65 7.26
N PHE A 24 13.48 -5.11 8.10
CA PHE A 24 13.32 -3.67 8.33
C PHE A 24 13.87 -3.28 9.69
N LYS A 25 14.50 -2.11 9.75
CA LYS A 25 14.76 -1.36 10.98
C LYS A 25 14.19 0.04 10.84
N ALA A 26 13.34 0.44 11.77
CA ALA A 26 12.69 1.75 11.76
C ALA A 26 12.44 2.22 13.19
N GLY A 27 13.08 3.31 13.60
CA GLY A 27 13.03 3.75 14.98
C GLY A 27 13.43 2.62 15.95
N HIS A 28 12.50 2.21 16.81
CA HIS A 28 12.69 1.10 17.78
C HIS A 28 12.23 -0.27 17.22
N VAL A 29 11.65 -0.30 16.04
CA VAL A 29 11.12 -1.53 15.41
C VAL A 29 12.22 -2.22 14.61
N ALA A 30 12.37 -3.53 14.82
CA ALA A 30 13.14 -4.41 13.94
C ALA A 30 12.26 -5.63 13.62
N ALA A 31 12.04 -5.88 12.34
CA ALA A 31 11.14 -6.96 11.90
C ALA A 31 11.63 -7.60 10.60
N VAL A 32 11.46 -8.92 10.49
CA VAL A 32 11.56 -9.66 9.23
C VAL A 32 10.14 -9.84 8.70
N LEU A 33 9.88 -9.34 7.52
CA LEU A 33 8.56 -9.33 6.90
C LEU A 33 8.54 -10.24 5.68
N GLY A 34 7.59 -11.16 5.64
CA GLY A 34 7.31 -12.06 4.53
C GLY A 34 6.05 -11.65 3.73
N PRO A 35 5.63 -12.48 2.77
CA PRO A 35 4.51 -12.18 1.87
C PRO A 35 3.22 -11.85 2.62
N GLY A 36 2.55 -10.79 2.22
CA GLY A 36 1.31 -10.28 2.85
C GLY A 36 1.53 -9.35 4.05
N ALA A 37 2.74 -9.27 4.58
CA ALA A 37 3.07 -8.32 5.64
C ALA A 37 3.24 -6.90 5.10
N PHE A 38 2.95 -5.94 5.96
CA PHE A 38 3.03 -4.51 5.67
C PHE A 38 3.75 -3.76 6.81
N ILE A 39 4.49 -2.71 6.47
CA ILE A 39 5.03 -1.76 7.44
C ILE A 39 4.70 -0.33 6.99
N ALA A 40 4.16 0.46 7.92
CA ALA A 40 4.00 1.91 7.78
C ALA A 40 5.17 2.61 8.47
N LEU A 41 5.81 3.52 7.77
CA LEU A 41 6.95 4.32 8.22
C LEU A 41 6.53 5.79 8.25
N PRO A 42 6.23 6.34 9.43
CA PRO A 42 5.88 7.75 9.56
C PRO A 42 7.01 8.68 9.13
N ALA A 43 6.65 9.83 8.57
CA ALA A 43 7.60 10.90 8.31
C ALA A 43 8.41 11.26 9.58
N GLY A 44 9.69 11.56 9.41
CA GLY A 44 10.62 11.87 10.50
C GLY A 44 11.20 10.65 11.24
N ILE A 45 10.80 9.43 10.88
CA ILE A 45 11.35 8.22 11.50
C ILE A 45 12.54 7.70 10.68
N PRO A 46 13.75 7.66 11.25
CA PRO A 46 14.89 7.04 10.60
C PRO A 46 14.64 5.54 10.35
N HIS A 47 14.95 5.10 9.15
CA HIS A 47 14.73 3.70 8.78
C HIS A 47 15.70 3.21 7.70
N THR A 48 15.74 1.90 7.58
CA THR A 48 16.44 1.17 6.53
C THR A 48 15.82 -0.22 6.39
N TRP A 49 16.12 -0.88 5.28
CA TRP A 49 15.73 -2.27 5.07
C TRP A 49 16.75 -3.00 4.22
N ALA A 50 16.76 -4.32 4.29
CA ALA A 50 17.60 -5.15 3.45
C ALA A 50 16.94 -6.50 3.20
N ASN A 51 17.16 -7.06 2.02
CA ASN A 51 16.96 -8.48 1.81
C ASN A 51 18.15 -9.23 2.45
N THR A 52 17.88 -9.95 3.52
CA THR A 52 18.85 -10.76 4.26
C THR A 52 18.76 -12.24 3.93
N SER A 53 17.75 -12.64 3.13
CA SER A 53 17.60 -14.01 2.65
C SER A 53 18.44 -14.27 1.40
N LYS A 54 18.47 -15.53 0.95
CA LYS A 54 19.11 -15.94 -0.32
C LYS A 54 18.18 -15.79 -1.51
N GLU A 55 16.88 -15.71 -1.26
CA GLU A 55 15.84 -15.61 -2.27
C GLU A 55 15.57 -14.14 -2.63
N ASN A 56 15.07 -13.90 -3.83
CA ASN A 56 14.65 -12.56 -4.22
C ASN A 56 13.40 -12.12 -3.46
N ALA A 57 13.40 -10.89 -2.98
CA ALA A 57 12.21 -10.26 -2.40
C ALA A 57 11.59 -9.29 -3.41
N LYS A 58 10.26 -9.30 -3.51
CA LYS A 58 9.47 -8.34 -4.29
C LYS A 58 8.60 -7.54 -3.32
N LEU A 59 8.76 -6.23 -3.36
CA LEU A 59 8.07 -5.30 -2.50
C LEU A 59 7.29 -4.30 -3.36
N ILE A 60 6.13 -3.85 -2.87
CA ILE A 60 5.52 -2.60 -3.28
C ILE A 60 5.93 -1.55 -2.25
N THR A 61 6.54 -0.46 -2.71
CA THR A 61 6.75 0.74 -1.91
C THR A 61 5.88 1.86 -2.45
N PHE A 62 5.37 2.68 -1.57
CA PHE A 62 4.62 3.88 -1.91
C PHE A 62 4.88 4.97 -0.88
N THR A 63 4.78 6.21 -1.30
CA THR A 63 4.95 7.39 -0.48
C THR A 63 3.77 8.33 -0.67
N ALA A 64 3.36 9.01 0.39
CA ALA A 64 2.33 10.04 0.34
C ALA A 64 2.71 11.21 1.27
N PRO A 65 2.61 12.48 0.79
CA PRO A 65 2.17 12.89 -0.55
C PRO A 65 3.16 12.50 -1.65
N ALA A 66 2.75 12.66 -2.91
CA ALA A 66 3.60 12.45 -4.07
C ALA A 66 4.79 13.44 -4.09
N GLY A 67 5.86 13.07 -4.81
CA GLY A 67 7.06 13.90 -4.98
C GLY A 67 8.37 13.13 -4.83
N ASN A 68 8.34 11.97 -4.16
CA ASN A 68 9.54 11.14 -3.97
C ASN A 68 10.03 10.48 -5.27
N GLU A 69 9.17 10.38 -6.30
CA GLU A 69 9.57 9.93 -7.63
C GLU A 69 10.69 10.78 -8.25
N GLY A 70 10.70 12.07 -7.94
CA GLY A 70 11.76 12.99 -8.38
C GLY A 70 13.14 12.59 -7.87
N PHE A 71 13.22 11.97 -6.69
CA PHE A 71 14.46 11.42 -6.15
C PHE A 71 15.01 10.30 -7.05
N PHE A 72 14.17 9.34 -7.44
CA PHE A 72 14.58 8.22 -8.30
C PHE A 72 14.97 8.71 -9.71
N LEU A 73 14.27 9.71 -10.26
CA LEU A 73 14.57 10.29 -11.54
C LEU A 73 15.90 11.09 -11.53
N ALA A 74 16.24 11.70 -10.39
CA ALA A 74 17.46 12.50 -10.27
C ALA A 74 18.72 11.66 -10.04
N LEU A 75 18.58 10.50 -9.38
CA LEU A 75 19.70 9.64 -9.00
C LEU A 75 19.81 8.35 -9.84
N GLY A 76 18.69 7.94 -10.46
CA GLY A 76 18.62 6.74 -11.26
C GLY A 76 19.11 6.96 -12.68
N GLU A 77 19.73 5.95 -13.25
CA GLU A 77 19.99 5.89 -14.69
C GLU A 77 18.84 5.10 -15.35
N PRO A 78 18.38 5.50 -16.57
CA PRO A 78 17.40 4.73 -17.31
C PRO A 78 17.87 3.29 -17.52
N GLY A 79 17.09 2.31 -17.01
CA GLY A 79 17.42 0.90 -17.14
C GLY A 79 17.25 0.41 -18.57
N ALA A 80 18.34 0.02 -19.23
CA ALA A 80 18.33 -0.57 -20.57
C ALA A 80 18.58 -2.09 -20.54
N GLY A 81 18.06 -2.81 -19.55
CA GLY A 81 18.24 -4.26 -19.46
C GLY A 81 18.80 -4.75 -18.11
N ALA A 82 19.64 -5.79 -18.11
CA ALA A 82 20.18 -6.36 -16.88
C ALA A 82 20.92 -5.32 -16.03
N PRO A 83 20.76 -5.34 -14.69
CA PRO A 83 21.42 -4.39 -13.81
C PRO A 83 22.93 -4.50 -13.97
N GLY A 84 23.54 -3.39 -14.41
CA GLY A 84 25.01 -3.23 -14.40
C GLY A 84 25.55 -3.14 -12.97
N PRO A 85 26.89 -3.11 -12.81
CA PRO A 85 27.50 -2.93 -11.49
C PRO A 85 27.01 -1.62 -10.89
N ARG A 86 26.35 -1.72 -9.71
CA ARG A 86 25.79 -0.56 -9.01
C ARG A 86 26.91 0.37 -8.57
N LYS A 87 26.88 1.59 -9.04
CA LYS A 87 27.70 2.67 -8.52
C LYS A 87 27.15 3.06 -7.15
N THR A 88 27.90 2.79 -6.09
CA THR A 88 27.54 3.30 -4.76
C THR A 88 28.03 4.74 -4.66
N MET A 89 27.09 5.67 -4.46
CA MET A 89 27.41 7.06 -4.21
C MET A 89 27.68 7.23 -2.71
N PRO A 90 28.76 7.91 -2.29
CA PRO A 90 28.97 8.25 -0.89
C PRO A 90 27.81 9.04 -0.30
N VAL A 91 27.53 8.85 0.98
CA VAL A 91 26.39 9.52 1.65
C VAL A 91 26.50 11.05 1.59
N ASP A 92 27.71 11.59 1.71
CA ASP A 92 27.94 13.03 1.60
C ASP A 92 27.57 13.58 0.21
N GLU A 93 27.89 12.85 -0.85
CA GLU A 93 27.51 13.24 -2.21
C GLU A 93 26.00 13.10 -2.45
N ILE A 94 25.40 12.02 -1.97
CA ILE A 94 23.95 11.81 -2.05
C ILE A 94 23.19 12.95 -1.34
N ASN A 95 23.64 13.34 -0.15
CA ASN A 95 23.00 14.40 0.65
C ASN A 95 23.17 15.83 0.06
N LEU A 96 23.96 16.01 -0.99
CA LEU A 96 23.93 17.26 -1.77
C LEU A 96 22.65 17.38 -2.63
N LEU A 97 22.03 16.25 -2.97
CA LEU A 97 20.91 16.19 -3.91
C LEU A 97 19.57 15.89 -3.22
N THR A 98 19.57 15.02 -2.21
CA THR A 98 18.36 14.38 -1.71
C THR A 98 17.50 15.22 -0.77
N PRO A 99 18.01 16.21 0.00
CA PRO A 99 17.18 17.04 0.87
C PRO A 99 16.07 17.82 0.15
N ARG A 100 16.30 18.20 -1.11
CA ARG A 100 15.27 18.84 -1.95
C ARG A 100 14.05 17.96 -2.20
N PHE A 101 14.20 16.64 -2.09
CA PHE A 101 13.13 15.66 -2.19
C PHE A 101 12.62 15.21 -0.83
N GLY A 102 13.04 15.87 0.27
CA GLY A 102 12.65 15.50 1.61
C GLY A 102 13.38 14.29 2.20
N VAL A 103 14.39 13.75 1.53
CA VAL A 103 15.15 12.58 1.96
C VAL A 103 16.53 13.00 2.46
N THR A 104 16.93 12.50 3.64
CA THR A 104 18.26 12.72 4.20
C THR A 104 18.84 11.38 4.63
N TYR A 105 20.04 11.07 4.12
CA TYR A 105 20.80 9.89 4.53
C TYR A 105 21.63 10.20 5.78
N LEU A 106 21.60 9.30 6.76
CA LEU A 106 22.17 9.53 8.08
C LEU A 106 23.60 8.98 8.19
N GLU A 107 23.83 7.76 7.78
CA GLU A 107 25.10 7.07 7.88
C GLU A 107 25.33 6.13 6.69
N SER A 108 26.62 5.94 6.37
CA SER A 108 27.08 4.87 5.49
C SER A 108 27.73 3.79 6.35
N THR A 109 27.03 2.67 6.52
CA THR A 109 27.59 1.47 7.18
C THR A 109 27.70 0.35 6.16
N PRO A 110 28.71 -0.56 6.28
CA PRO A 110 28.84 -1.71 5.40
C PRO A 110 27.58 -2.58 5.33
N ASN A 111 26.88 -2.71 6.48
CA ASN A 111 25.58 -3.34 6.57
C ASN A 111 24.55 -2.28 7.01
N PRO A 112 23.54 -1.98 6.18
CA PRO A 112 22.53 -0.97 6.52
C PRO A 112 21.74 -1.28 7.80
N LEU A 113 21.71 -2.54 8.24
CA LEU A 113 21.03 -2.97 9.45
C LEU A 113 21.88 -2.79 10.73
N ASP A 114 23.16 -2.41 10.62
CA ASP A 114 24.02 -2.21 11.80
C ASP A 114 23.71 -0.87 12.52
N GLY A 115 24.04 -0.86 13.81
CA GLY A 115 23.90 0.32 14.68
C GLY A 115 22.46 0.60 15.14
N ALA A 116 22.34 1.47 16.13
CA ALA A 116 21.07 1.91 16.67
C ALA A 116 20.43 2.97 15.76
N LEU A 117 19.10 2.97 15.68
CA LEU A 117 18.34 4.09 15.14
C LEU A 117 17.89 4.98 16.29
N VAL A 118 18.13 6.28 16.16
CA VAL A 118 17.61 7.25 17.12
C VAL A 118 16.11 7.37 16.93
N LEU A 119 15.36 7.35 18.01
CA LEU A 119 13.91 7.55 17.98
C LEU A 119 13.62 8.97 17.49
N GLY A 120 12.86 9.07 16.39
CA GLY A 120 12.23 10.32 16.00
C GLY A 120 11.15 10.68 17.02
N ALA A 121 10.96 11.97 17.29
CA ALA A 121 9.80 12.42 18.05
C ALA A 121 8.55 12.26 17.17
N GLY A 122 7.55 11.52 17.63
CA GLY A 122 6.29 11.40 16.90
C GLY A 122 5.68 10.02 16.91
N ARG A 123 5.02 9.68 15.80
CA ARG A 123 4.35 8.37 15.61
C ARG A 123 5.39 7.27 15.45
N SER A 124 5.03 6.08 15.89
CA SER A 124 5.88 4.89 15.76
C SER A 124 5.60 4.17 14.43
N PRO A 125 6.59 3.47 13.86
CA PRO A 125 6.35 2.52 12.79
C PRO A 125 5.29 1.49 13.21
N THR A 126 4.45 1.09 12.25
CA THR A 126 3.42 0.08 12.49
C THR A 126 3.67 -1.10 11.56
N VAL A 127 3.82 -2.29 12.13
CA VAL A 127 3.91 -3.56 11.40
C VAL A 127 2.56 -4.25 11.47
N VAL A 128 2.11 -4.78 10.34
CA VAL A 128 0.88 -5.57 10.22
C VAL A 128 1.23 -6.88 9.51
N MET A 129 1.05 -7.99 10.20
CA MET A 129 1.35 -9.32 9.65
C MET A 129 0.28 -9.74 8.64
N PRO A 130 0.51 -10.81 7.83
CA PRO A 130 -0.43 -11.23 6.79
C PRO A 130 -1.86 -11.44 7.30
N ASP A 131 -2.00 -12.06 8.47
CA ASP A 131 -3.29 -12.42 9.09
C ASP A 131 -3.86 -11.29 9.97
N GLU A 132 -3.18 -10.16 10.07
CA GLU A 132 -3.59 -9.01 10.86
C GLU A 132 -4.24 -7.94 10.00
N GLY A 133 -5.07 -7.13 10.63
CA GLY A 133 -5.80 -6.03 10.03
C GLY A 133 -7.23 -5.97 10.56
N ASP A 134 -7.92 -4.87 10.28
CA ASP A 134 -9.34 -4.71 10.60
C ASP A 134 -10.15 -5.28 9.43
N GLU A 135 -10.64 -6.53 9.60
CA GLU A 135 -11.38 -7.23 8.56
C GLU A 135 -12.84 -6.84 8.49
N ARG A 136 -13.33 -6.63 7.27
CA ARG A 136 -14.70 -6.27 6.93
C ARG A 136 -15.21 -7.10 5.77
N TYR A 137 -16.51 -7.40 5.75
CA TYR A 137 -17.12 -8.32 4.79
C TYR A 137 -18.36 -7.72 4.14
N SER A 138 -18.46 -7.79 2.82
CA SER A 138 -19.63 -7.36 2.06
C SER A 138 -19.65 -7.98 0.67
N ALA A 139 -20.80 -8.49 0.21
CA ALA A 139 -21.01 -8.94 -1.17
C ALA A 139 -19.93 -9.89 -1.72
N HIS A 140 -19.55 -10.91 -0.95
CA HIS A 140 -18.44 -11.85 -1.26
C HIS A 140 -17.07 -11.17 -1.39
N VAL A 141 -16.88 -10.05 -0.71
CA VAL A 141 -15.60 -9.33 -0.66
C VAL A 141 -15.13 -9.21 0.78
N VAL A 142 -13.85 -9.53 0.99
CA VAL A 142 -13.14 -9.31 2.25
C VAL A 142 -12.27 -8.07 2.11
N TYR A 143 -12.39 -7.13 3.02
CA TYR A 143 -11.59 -5.92 3.13
C TYR A 143 -10.74 -6.02 4.40
N SER A 144 -9.44 -6.19 4.27
CA SER A 144 -8.48 -6.22 5.39
C SER A 144 -7.75 -4.89 5.43
N ILE A 145 -8.15 -4.00 6.33
CA ILE A 145 -7.56 -2.66 6.48
C ILE A 145 -6.21 -2.81 7.17
N LYS A 146 -5.13 -2.56 6.42
CA LYS A 146 -3.74 -2.69 6.88
C LYS A 146 -3.17 -1.37 7.43
N ALA A 147 -3.59 -0.23 6.85
CA ALA A 147 -3.23 1.09 7.36
C ALA A 147 -4.41 2.06 7.20
N TYR A 148 -4.52 3.00 8.12
CA TYR A 148 -5.64 3.93 8.21
C TYR A 148 -5.19 5.27 8.81
N GLY A 149 -6.04 6.27 8.78
CA GLY A 149 -5.73 7.65 9.10
C GLY A 149 -4.82 7.89 10.32
N PRO A 150 -5.13 7.37 11.53
CA PRO A 150 -4.26 7.52 12.71
C PRO A 150 -2.84 7.00 12.53
N VAL A 151 -2.65 5.95 11.74
CA VAL A 151 -1.32 5.35 11.47
C VAL A 151 -0.54 6.18 10.45
N THR A 152 -1.23 6.74 9.45
CA THR A 152 -0.65 7.38 8.27
C THR A 152 -0.79 8.91 8.26
N ALA A 153 -1.14 9.55 9.37
CA ALA A 153 -1.49 10.98 9.44
C ALA A 153 -2.54 11.40 8.38
N ASN A 154 -3.47 10.52 8.04
CA ASN A 154 -4.47 10.66 6.98
C ASN A 154 -3.86 10.83 5.57
N ALA A 155 -2.59 10.51 5.36
CA ALA A 155 -1.98 10.59 4.04
C ALA A 155 -2.53 9.52 3.10
N TYR A 156 -2.79 8.33 3.63
CA TYR A 156 -3.39 7.23 2.86
C TYR A 156 -4.12 6.21 3.75
N THR A 157 -4.97 5.41 3.11
CA THR A 157 -5.51 4.15 3.63
C THR A 157 -5.02 3.00 2.74
N LEU A 158 -4.54 1.91 3.35
CA LEU A 158 -4.15 0.69 2.64
C LEU A 158 -5.09 -0.44 3.02
N VAL A 159 -5.68 -1.07 2.01
CA VAL A 159 -6.62 -2.19 2.18
C VAL A 159 -6.20 -3.34 1.27
N GLN A 160 -6.00 -4.52 1.85
CA GLN A 160 -5.96 -5.74 1.07
C GLN A 160 -7.39 -6.21 0.86
N ILE A 161 -7.75 -6.49 -0.39
CA ILE A 161 -9.10 -6.90 -0.77
C ILE A 161 -9.02 -8.29 -1.38
N GLU A 162 -9.92 -9.17 -0.97
CA GLU A 162 -10.13 -10.46 -1.60
C GLU A 162 -11.56 -10.52 -2.12
N LEU A 163 -11.72 -10.67 -3.43
CA LEU A 163 -12.99 -10.94 -4.07
C LEU A 163 -13.12 -12.46 -4.26
N GLU A 164 -14.02 -13.08 -3.52
CA GLU A 164 -14.41 -14.48 -3.74
C GLU A 164 -15.07 -14.64 -5.11
N SER A 165 -15.33 -15.87 -5.55
CA SER A 165 -16.09 -16.09 -6.79
C SER A 165 -17.46 -15.39 -6.73
N GLY A 166 -17.76 -14.57 -7.73
CA GLY A 166 -18.95 -13.70 -7.77
C GLY A 166 -18.86 -12.44 -6.93
N GLY A 167 -17.74 -12.22 -6.22
CA GLY A 167 -17.50 -11.01 -5.42
C GLY A 167 -17.58 -9.75 -6.26
N THR A 168 -18.26 -8.72 -5.72
CA THR A 168 -18.52 -7.47 -6.44
C THR A 168 -18.30 -6.26 -5.54
N ILE A 169 -17.50 -5.32 -6.03
CA ILE A 169 -17.48 -3.93 -5.56
C ILE A 169 -18.33 -3.15 -6.55
N PRO A 170 -19.50 -2.63 -6.14
CA PRO A 170 -20.48 -2.07 -7.06
C PRO A 170 -19.97 -0.82 -7.77
N LEU A 171 -20.67 -0.39 -8.82
CA LEU A 171 -20.36 0.86 -9.51
C LEU A 171 -20.44 2.03 -8.54
N LEU A 172 -19.30 2.69 -8.37
CA LEU A 172 -19.10 3.81 -7.44
C LEU A 172 -18.18 4.86 -8.08
N ARG A 173 -18.31 6.09 -7.62
CA ARG A 173 -17.33 7.16 -7.83
C ARG A 173 -17.02 7.85 -6.51
N HIS A 174 -15.80 8.28 -6.35
CA HIS A 174 -15.33 8.96 -5.14
C HIS A 174 -15.14 10.45 -5.42
N ALA A 175 -15.72 11.31 -4.59
CA ALA A 175 -15.63 12.76 -4.78
C ALA A 175 -14.27 13.35 -4.31
N ALA A 176 -13.58 12.65 -3.38
CA ALA A 176 -12.39 13.20 -2.70
C ALA A 176 -11.24 12.18 -2.57
N TYR A 177 -11.39 10.99 -3.13
CA TYR A 177 -10.38 9.93 -3.02
C TYR A 177 -9.88 9.52 -4.40
N GLU A 178 -8.57 9.35 -4.50
CA GLU A 178 -7.93 8.64 -5.61
C GLU A 178 -7.53 7.24 -5.14
N LYS A 179 -7.52 6.28 -6.07
CA LYS A 179 -7.17 4.89 -5.78
C LYS A 179 -6.10 4.37 -6.71
N GLY A 180 -5.08 3.75 -6.13
CA GLY A 180 -4.21 2.81 -6.82
C GLY A 180 -4.64 1.39 -6.49
N ILE A 181 -4.89 0.56 -7.50
CA ILE A 181 -5.24 -0.86 -7.35
C ILE A 181 -4.15 -1.71 -7.98
N TYR A 182 -3.50 -2.54 -7.19
CA TYR A 182 -2.53 -3.52 -7.67
C TYR A 182 -3.11 -4.93 -7.53
N VAL A 183 -3.09 -5.72 -8.59
CA VAL A 183 -3.56 -7.10 -8.58
C VAL A 183 -2.45 -7.99 -8.03
N LEU A 184 -2.67 -8.55 -6.82
CA LEU A 184 -1.72 -9.45 -6.16
C LEU A 184 -1.81 -10.87 -6.75
N SER A 185 -3.03 -11.35 -7.05
CA SER A 185 -3.27 -12.64 -7.69
C SER A 185 -4.66 -12.71 -8.32
N GLY A 186 -4.80 -13.49 -9.38
CA GLY A 186 -6.04 -13.71 -10.12
C GLY A 186 -6.27 -12.69 -11.24
N THR A 187 -7.47 -12.67 -11.80
CA THR A 187 -7.85 -11.75 -12.86
C THR A 187 -9.07 -10.93 -12.45
N LEU A 188 -8.85 -9.63 -12.29
CA LEU A 188 -9.88 -8.66 -11.96
C LEU A 188 -10.61 -8.22 -13.23
N THR A 189 -11.94 -8.31 -13.24
CA THR A 189 -12.76 -7.62 -14.23
C THR A 189 -13.10 -6.23 -13.68
N ALA A 190 -12.58 -5.19 -14.31
CA ALA A 190 -12.82 -3.80 -13.95
C ALA A 190 -13.67 -3.12 -15.03
N THR A 191 -14.70 -2.37 -14.62
CA THR A 191 -15.43 -1.46 -15.50
C THR A 191 -15.11 -0.04 -15.08
N ILE A 192 -14.48 0.75 -15.96
CA ILE A 192 -14.08 2.13 -15.68
C ILE A 192 -14.70 3.04 -16.74
N SER A 193 -15.53 3.98 -16.30
CA SER A 193 -16.30 4.88 -17.19
C SER A 193 -17.04 4.13 -18.31
N GLY A 194 -17.61 2.97 -17.97
CA GLY A 194 -18.37 2.13 -18.90
C GLY A 194 -17.52 1.23 -19.80
N GLN A 195 -16.19 1.31 -19.73
CA GLN A 195 -15.30 0.40 -20.47
C GLN A 195 -14.85 -0.75 -19.58
N GLN A 196 -15.08 -1.97 -20.01
CA GLN A 196 -14.63 -3.17 -19.32
C GLN A 196 -13.21 -3.55 -19.75
N LEU A 197 -12.39 -3.94 -18.77
CA LEU A 197 -11.04 -4.46 -18.97
C LEU A 197 -10.75 -5.57 -17.96
N GLU A 198 -9.82 -6.45 -18.30
CA GLU A 198 -9.30 -7.47 -17.41
C GLU A 198 -7.88 -7.09 -16.99
N VAL A 199 -7.61 -7.22 -15.69
CA VAL A 199 -6.30 -6.93 -15.11
C VAL A 199 -5.85 -8.13 -14.31
N SER A 200 -4.74 -8.72 -14.73
CA SER A 200 -4.18 -9.92 -14.10
C SER A 200 -3.04 -9.58 -13.14
N ASP A 201 -2.46 -10.61 -12.53
CA ASP A 201 -1.33 -10.55 -11.59
C ASP A 201 -0.27 -9.55 -11.99
N GLY A 202 0.09 -8.65 -11.09
CA GLY A 202 1.08 -7.61 -11.31
C GLY A 202 0.55 -6.39 -12.05
N GLY A 203 -0.70 -6.43 -12.54
CA GLY A 203 -1.34 -5.27 -13.16
C GLY A 203 -1.68 -4.18 -12.15
N PHE A 204 -1.70 -2.94 -12.63
CA PHE A 204 -1.99 -1.76 -11.82
C PHE A 204 -3.02 -0.86 -12.50
N LEU A 205 -4.00 -0.38 -11.74
CA LEU A 205 -4.98 0.60 -12.14
C LEU A 205 -4.84 1.86 -11.29
N ASN A 206 -4.77 3.01 -11.94
CA ASN A 206 -4.96 4.30 -11.27
C ASN A 206 -6.38 4.79 -11.53
N ILE A 207 -7.13 5.06 -10.48
CA ILE A 207 -8.51 5.54 -10.53
C ILE A 207 -8.56 6.94 -9.93
N PRO A 208 -8.51 7.99 -10.76
CA PRO A 208 -8.68 9.35 -10.28
C PRO A 208 -10.04 9.56 -9.61
N TRP A 209 -10.10 10.56 -8.72
CA TRP A 209 -11.35 11.00 -8.11
C TRP A 209 -12.40 11.39 -9.17
N GLY A 210 -13.65 11.16 -8.85
CA GLY A 210 -14.77 11.42 -9.75
C GLY A 210 -15.00 10.37 -10.83
N LEU A 211 -14.06 9.43 -11.05
CA LEU A 211 -14.17 8.43 -12.12
C LEU A 211 -15.06 7.25 -11.68
N PRO A 212 -16.19 6.97 -12.38
CA PRO A 212 -17.03 5.81 -12.08
C PRO A 212 -16.28 4.50 -12.35
N HIS A 213 -16.32 3.58 -11.39
CA HIS A 213 -15.67 2.28 -11.52
C HIS A 213 -16.40 1.20 -10.74
N GLU A 214 -16.28 -0.02 -11.22
CA GLU A 214 -16.82 -1.26 -10.66
C GLU A 214 -15.74 -2.34 -10.75
N PHE A 215 -15.69 -3.24 -9.78
CA PHE A 215 -14.79 -4.40 -9.79
C PHE A 215 -15.57 -5.67 -9.55
N ARG A 216 -15.26 -6.72 -10.31
CA ARG A 216 -15.90 -8.04 -10.20
C ARG A 216 -14.87 -9.15 -10.31
N ASN A 217 -15.11 -10.22 -9.59
CA ASN A 217 -14.50 -11.50 -9.86
C ASN A 217 -15.50 -12.39 -10.61
N LEU A 218 -15.27 -12.58 -11.90
CA LEU A 218 -16.09 -13.47 -12.75
C LEU A 218 -15.51 -14.90 -12.85
N GLY A 219 -14.34 -15.13 -12.23
CA GLY A 219 -13.68 -16.43 -12.18
C GLY A 219 -14.14 -17.29 -11.01
N ALA A 220 -13.62 -18.52 -10.96
CA ALA A 220 -13.87 -19.46 -9.86
C ALA A 220 -12.92 -19.25 -8.66
N GLU A 221 -11.67 -18.81 -8.93
CA GLU A 221 -10.67 -18.59 -7.91
C GLU A 221 -10.73 -17.16 -7.36
N PRO A 222 -10.36 -16.95 -6.08
CA PRO A 222 -10.34 -15.60 -5.50
C PRO A 222 -9.38 -14.66 -6.21
N VAL A 223 -9.78 -13.41 -6.35
CA VAL A 223 -8.91 -12.30 -6.83
C VAL A 223 -8.45 -11.49 -5.63
N ARG A 224 -7.14 -11.32 -5.49
CA ARG A 224 -6.54 -10.52 -4.42
C ARG A 224 -5.97 -9.22 -4.95
N LEU A 225 -6.30 -8.13 -4.27
CA LEU A 225 -5.91 -6.77 -4.64
C LEU A 225 -5.24 -6.09 -3.45
N LEU A 226 -4.35 -5.16 -3.75
CA LEU A 226 -3.90 -4.16 -2.80
C LEU A 226 -4.43 -2.80 -3.26
N GLN A 227 -5.27 -2.17 -2.44
CA GLN A 227 -5.81 -0.84 -2.69
C GLN A 227 -5.13 0.19 -1.82
N LEU A 228 -4.48 1.16 -2.45
CA LEU A 228 -4.04 2.39 -1.83
C LEU A 228 -5.06 3.49 -2.12
N THR A 229 -5.53 4.20 -1.10
CA THR A 229 -6.46 5.31 -1.26
C THR A 229 -5.86 6.57 -0.65
N THR A 230 -5.85 7.67 -1.39
CA THR A 230 -5.35 8.97 -0.93
C THR A 230 -6.42 10.06 -1.14
N PRO A 231 -6.56 11.00 -0.16
CA PRO A 231 -6.06 10.92 1.20
C PRO A 231 -6.64 9.74 1.98
N GLY A 232 -6.17 9.50 3.20
CA GLY A 232 -6.76 8.53 4.12
C GLY A 232 -8.18 8.91 4.53
N GLY A 233 -8.91 7.97 5.17
CA GLY A 233 -10.27 8.20 5.68
C GLY A 233 -11.35 7.29 5.09
N ILE A 234 -11.07 6.60 3.97
CA ILE A 234 -12.05 5.67 3.38
C ILE A 234 -12.32 4.44 4.28
N GLU A 235 -11.43 4.13 5.19
CA GLU A 235 -11.60 3.04 6.15
C GLU A 235 -12.87 3.18 6.98
N ASP A 236 -13.30 4.39 7.28
CA ASP A 236 -14.53 4.64 8.05
C ASP A 236 -15.78 4.27 7.26
N PHE A 237 -15.74 4.40 5.93
CA PHE A 237 -16.78 3.86 5.07
C PHE A 237 -16.86 2.34 5.15
N TYR A 238 -15.72 1.64 5.02
CA TYR A 238 -15.71 0.17 5.13
C TYR A 238 -16.19 -0.30 6.50
N ARG A 239 -15.80 0.38 7.58
CA ARG A 239 -16.30 0.09 8.94
C ARG A 239 -17.79 0.28 9.09
N ALA A 240 -18.37 1.29 8.44
CA ALA A 240 -19.78 1.59 8.49
C ALA A 240 -20.62 0.68 7.57
N ALA A 241 -20.13 0.41 6.36
CA ALA A 241 -20.88 -0.29 5.33
C ALA A 241 -20.75 -1.81 5.37
N CYS A 242 -19.63 -2.33 5.91
CA CYS A 242 -19.35 -3.76 5.92
C CYS A 242 -19.60 -4.40 7.29
N ARG A 243 -19.79 -5.72 7.31
CA ARG A 243 -19.94 -6.52 8.53
C ARG A 243 -18.57 -6.86 9.13
N VAL A 244 -18.56 -7.13 10.45
CA VAL A 244 -17.34 -7.50 11.19
C VAL A 244 -17.06 -9.01 11.12
N THR A 245 -18.07 -9.84 10.88
CA THR A 245 -17.94 -11.30 10.93
C THR A 245 -18.25 -11.96 9.60
N ARG A 246 -17.43 -12.92 9.22
CA ARG A 246 -17.61 -13.78 8.04
C ARG A 246 -18.68 -14.85 8.27
N HIS A 247 -18.95 -15.24 9.53
CA HIS A 247 -19.79 -16.38 9.89
C HIS A 247 -21.16 -15.98 10.43
N GLY A 248 -22.21 -16.64 9.93
CA GLY A 248 -23.53 -16.73 10.56
C GLY A 248 -24.74 -16.31 9.77
N SER A 249 -24.60 -15.72 8.60
CA SER A 249 -25.74 -15.44 7.72
C SER A 249 -25.38 -15.78 6.27
N SER A 250 -26.33 -16.33 5.53
CA SER A 250 -26.28 -16.34 4.07
C SER A 250 -25.91 -14.92 3.63
N VAL A 251 -24.92 -14.82 2.73
CA VAL A 251 -24.56 -13.51 2.14
C VAL A 251 -25.78 -13.01 1.38
N ASP A 252 -26.42 -11.98 1.91
CA ASP A 252 -27.45 -11.24 1.19
C ASP A 252 -26.74 -10.14 0.39
N MET A 253 -26.38 -10.48 -0.84
CA MET A 253 -25.65 -9.59 -1.72
C MET A 253 -26.43 -8.29 -1.98
N GLU A 254 -27.73 -8.37 -2.16
CA GLU A 254 -28.55 -7.20 -2.46
C GLU A 254 -28.58 -6.24 -1.26
N ALA A 255 -28.80 -6.75 -0.05
CA ALA A 255 -28.75 -5.95 1.17
C ALA A 255 -27.36 -5.34 1.43
N ASP A 256 -26.27 -6.08 1.16
CA ASP A 256 -24.91 -5.55 1.30
C ASP A 256 -24.65 -4.43 0.29
N LEU A 257 -25.03 -4.59 -0.98
CA LEU A 257 -24.87 -3.57 -2.01
C LEU A 257 -25.74 -2.33 -1.74
N GLU A 258 -26.96 -2.53 -1.26
CA GLU A 258 -27.82 -1.41 -0.87
C GLU A 258 -27.24 -0.62 0.31
N ARG A 259 -26.62 -1.30 1.27
CA ARG A 259 -25.92 -0.66 2.38
C ARG A 259 -24.73 0.19 1.89
N PHE A 260 -23.97 -0.29 0.90
CA PHE A 260 -22.94 0.49 0.25
C PHE A 260 -23.50 1.77 -0.38
N ARG A 261 -24.59 1.66 -1.15
CA ARG A 261 -25.21 2.80 -1.82
C ARG A 261 -25.79 3.82 -0.85
N SER A 262 -26.51 3.34 0.18
CA SER A 262 -27.19 4.23 1.15
C SER A 262 -26.24 4.97 2.06
N LEU A 263 -25.11 4.37 2.45
CA LEU A 263 -24.12 4.99 3.33
C LEU A 263 -23.06 5.79 2.58
N GLY A 264 -22.77 5.43 1.32
CA GLY A 264 -21.72 6.03 0.52
C GLY A 264 -21.70 7.55 0.49
N PRO A 265 -22.85 8.25 0.26
CA PRO A 265 -22.88 9.71 0.19
C PRO A 265 -22.35 10.42 1.43
N ARG A 266 -22.46 9.82 2.62
CA ARG A 266 -21.90 10.35 3.87
C ARG A 266 -20.38 10.41 3.90
N PHE A 267 -19.74 9.63 3.03
CA PHE A 267 -18.29 9.50 2.90
C PHE A 267 -17.77 10.03 1.54
N GLY A 268 -18.61 10.77 0.80
CA GLY A 268 -18.24 11.26 -0.53
C GLY A 268 -18.15 10.16 -1.60
N ILE A 269 -18.89 9.06 -1.42
CA ILE A 269 -18.94 7.92 -2.33
C ILE A 269 -20.35 7.84 -2.93
N PHE A 270 -20.45 7.84 -4.25
CA PHE A 270 -21.72 7.91 -4.98
C PHE A 270 -21.80 6.76 -6.00
N SER A 271 -22.97 6.17 -6.13
CA SER A 271 -23.31 5.17 -7.15
C SER A 271 -23.93 5.82 -8.38
#